data_f74f5297506bcb8b2e72698de4da00ef
#
_entry.id   f74f5297506bcb8b2e72698de4da00ef
#
_cell.length_a   1.000
_cell.length_b   1.000
_cell.length_c   1.000
_cell.angle_alpha   90.00
_cell.angle_beta   90.00
_cell.angle_gamma   90.00
#
_symmetry.space_group_name_H-M   'P 1'
#
loop_
_entity.id
_entity.type
_entity.pdbx_description
1 polymer ?
#
loop_
_entity_poly.entity_id
_entity_poly.type
_entity_poly.pdbx_seq_one_letter_code
_entity_poly.pdbx_strand_id
1 'polypeptide(L)'
;VFDPETGAISLLQEQRYQVMLAPAGGMSLLAFDNDKMGYSALCGSGDTFWFADASLFLDAGGVLYAVGDAEELIGVGTGRTTLYNVGESITACDLTANGIAGEMYDCCALPEAGLLVGGMYENGAFRLYVIAPAQLTFEPVASAVSVPSPLTVNETLLQAYWGALNGLPVAESLQEARQQADVLEQRYGVRILLSSQCREAAALSSYPITLSDTMDTEAELNGVRAVLAAMDRSFALYPEGFLAQFRNRAGEGGLCFLLVAHIDSDYGVVGCTYDSADWQYIALDVQADYMREGTVCHEIWHATEKEIISRDYTAFNWDDWNALNPAGFTYWNDSGDYDRYDARWTMFDNSEGVYFVDSYAKLAAQEDRARIMEYFMAHEEEAGLLIQSDAIRQKLTWMCRTVRECFDTAGWGTPRWEKLL
;
A
#
# COMPACT_ATOMS: atom_id res chain seq x y z
N VAL A 1 -10.53 0.35 -20.17
CA VAL A 1 -10.19 1.55 -20.97
C VAL A 1 -11.20 2.63 -20.66
N PHE A 2 -10.72 3.81 -20.35
CA PHE A 2 -11.55 4.99 -20.11
C PHE A 2 -11.77 5.73 -21.43
N ASP A 3 -13.00 6.00 -21.80
CA ASP A 3 -13.36 6.84 -22.91
C ASP A 3 -13.62 8.27 -22.41
N PRO A 4 -12.73 9.23 -22.68
CA PRO A 4 -12.87 10.58 -22.16
C PRO A 4 -14.05 11.37 -22.76
N GLU A 5 -14.60 10.97 -23.91
CA GLU A 5 -15.74 11.63 -24.52
C GLU A 5 -17.06 11.17 -23.92
N THR A 6 -17.17 9.91 -23.56
CA THR A 6 -18.39 9.31 -23.02
C THR A 6 -18.35 9.07 -21.52
N GLY A 7 -17.16 9.15 -20.90
CA GLY A 7 -16.94 8.76 -19.51
C GLY A 7 -17.07 7.25 -19.26
N ALA A 8 -17.13 6.46 -20.32
CA ALA A 8 -17.29 5.01 -20.23
C ALA A 8 -15.96 4.34 -19.89
N ILE A 9 -16.00 3.38 -18.98
CA ILE A 9 -14.87 2.52 -18.68
C ILE A 9 -15.18 1.12 -19.18
N SER A 10 -14.26 0.57 -19.98
CA SER A 10 -14.36 -0.79 -20.49
C SER A 10 -13.33 -1.66 -19.81
N LEU A 11 -13.76 -2.74 -19.17
CA LEU A 11 -12.87 -3.73 -18.57
C LEU A 11 -12.31 -4.63 -19.68
N LEU A 12 -10.99 -4.67 -19.85
CA LEU A 12 -10.34 -5.44 -20.90
C LEU A 12 -9.97 -6.85 -20.47
N GLN A 13 -9.70 -7.04 -19.19
CA GLN A 13 -9.34 -8.35 -18.63
C GLN A 13 -9.49 -8.38 -17.12
N GLU A 14 -9.95 -9.51 -16.58
CA GLU A 14 -9.97 -9.79 -15.14
C GLU A 14 -8.53 -10.17 -14.68
N GLN A 15 -7.66 -9.18 -14.52
CA GLN A 15 -6.36 -9.40 -13.90
C GLN A 15 -6.05 -8.28 -12.91
N ARG A 16 -5.29 -8.62 -11.88
CA ARG A 16 -4.94 -7.77 -10.73
C ARG A 16 -3.83 -6.80 -11.11
N TYR A 17 -4.19 -5.57 -11.48
CA TYR A 17 -3.20 -4.56 -11.83
C TYR A 17 -3.62 -3.18 -11.32
N GLN A 18 -2.67 -2.41 -10.84
CA GLN A 18 -2.85 -0.98 -10.67
C GLN A 18 -3.00 -0.33 -12.05
N VAL A 19 -4.06 0.45 -12.22
CA VAL A 19 -4.36 1.07 -13.50
C VAL A 19 -4.10 2.56 -13.40
N MET A 20 -3.11 3.06 -14.15
CA MET A 20 -2.95 4.49 -14.40
C MET A 20 -3.54 4.83 -15.76
N LEU A 21 -4.42 5.84 -15.81
CA LEU A 21 -5.01 6.32 -17.05
C LEU A 21 -4.33 7.63 -17.44
N ALA A 22 -3.75 7.67 -18.63
CA ALA A 22 -3.22 8.89 -19.19
C ALA A 22 -3.85 9.15 -20.58
N PRO A 23 -4.32 10.37 -20.89
CA PRO A 23 -4.78 10.70 -22.23
C PRO A 23 -3.58 10.73 -23.19
N ALA A 24 -3.66 9.98 -24.27
CA ALA A 24 -2.65 9.93 -25.32
C ALA A 24 -3.30 10.17 -26.68
N GLY A 25 -3.24 11.40 -27.20
CA GLY A 25 -3.59 11.71 -28.58
C GLY A 25 -4.99 11.26 -29.05
N GLY A 26 -6.03 11.32 -28.20
CA GLY A 26 -7.38 10.86 -28.52
C GLY A 26 -7.61 9.38 -28.24
N MET A 27 -6.63 8.68 -27.66
CA MET A 27 -6.72 7.29 -27.24
C MET A 27 -6.49 7.17 -25.74
N SER A 28 -7.03 6.11 -25.16
CA SER A 28 -6.82 5.82 -23.74
C SER A 28 -5.63 4.89 -23.59
N LEU A 29 -4.64 5.32 -22.83
CA LEU A 29 -3.54 4.49 -22.39
C LEU A 29 -3.91 3.88 -21.03
N LEU A 30 -3.76 2.59 -20.93
CA LEU A 30 -3.88 1.86 -19.70
C LEU A 30 -2.47 1.33 -19.35
N ALA A 31 -1.93 1.78 -18.23
CA ALA A 31 -0.69 1.25 -17.70
C ALA A 31 -1.00 0.31 -16.52
N PHE A 32 -0.41 -0.85 -16.55
CA PHE A 32 -0.59 -1.87 -15.50
C PHE A 32 0.73 -2.04 -14.75
N ASP A 33 0.65 -2.13 -13.43
CA ASP A 33 1.71 -2.72 -12.65
C ASP A 33 1.53 -4.24 -12.68
N ASN A 34 2.53 -4.96 -13.18
CA ASN A 34 2.57 -6.40 -13.02
C ASN A 34 3.39 -6.76 -11.76
N ASP A 35 3.10 -7.87 -11.13
CA ASP A 35 3.74 -8.35 -9.88
C ASP A 35 5.29 -8.42 -9.90
N LYS A 36 5.92 -7.97 -10.97
CA LYS A 36 7.38 -8.00 -11.20
C LYS A 36 8.03 -6.62 -11.28
N MET A 37 7.41 -5.60 -10.71
CA MET A 37 7.90 -4.22 -10.72
C MET A 37 8.07 -3.59 -12.11
N GLY A 38 7.26 -3.97 -13.08
CA GLY A 38 7.20 -3.37 -14.41
C GLY A 38 5.82 -2.80 -14.71
N TYR A 39 5.74 -1.75 -15.49
CA TYR A 39 4.48 -1.22 -16.02
C TYR A 39 4.32 -1.71 -17.45
N SER A 40 3.13 -2.16 -17.79
CA SER A 40 2.80 -2.53 -19.15
C SER A 40 1.87 -1.49 -19.77
N ALA A 41 2.18 -1.03 -20.95
CA ALA A 41 1.33 -0.11 -21.69
C ALA A 41 0.38 -0.87 -22.60
N LEU A 42 -0.89 -0.51 -22.55
CA LEU A 42 -1.91 -0.99 -23.47
C LEU A 42 -2.56 0.22 -24.16
N CYS A 43 -2.53 0.28 -25.46
CA CYS A 43 -3.31 1.24 -26.22
C CYS A 43 -4.16 0.54 -27.27
N GLY A 44 -5.26 1.15 -27.69
CA GLY A 44 -6.17 0.49 -28.62
C GLY A 44 -6.98 1.42 -29.46
N SER A 45 -7.42 0.92 -30.61
CA SER A 45 -8.34 1.57 -31.54
C SER A 45 -9.40 0.57 -31.97
N GLY A 46 -10.66 0.81 -31.64
CA GLY A 46 -11.74 -0.15 -31.86
C GLY A 46 -11.54 -1.44 -31.08
N ASP A 47 -11.52 -2.56 -31.77
CA ASP A 47 -11.34 -3.90 -31.15
C ASP A 47 -9.88 -4.38 -31.17
N THR A 48 -8.93 -3.53 -31.55
CA THR A 48 -7.53 -3.89 -31.68
C THR A 48 -6.70 -3.16 -30.63
N PHE A 49 -5.89 -3.91 -29.89
CA PHE A 49 -5.04 -3.39 -28.83
C PHE A 49 -3.60 -3.78 -29.06
N TRP A 50 -2.69 -2.86 -28.73
CA TRP A 50 -1.24 -3.08 -28.73
C TRP A 50 -0.74 -3.06 -27.29
N PHE A 51 0.21 -3.92 -27.03
CA PHE A 51 0.78 -4.12 -25.70
C PHE A 51 2.29 -3.92 -25.75
N ALA A 52 2.84 -3.25 -24.75
CA ALA A 52 4.28 -3.10 -24.57
C ALA A 52 4.61 -3.13 -23.06
N ASP A 53 5.66 -3.86 -22.69
CA ASP A 53 6.25 -3.77 -21.37
C ASP A 53 7.07 -2.51 -21.26
N ALA A 54 6.64 -1.59 -20.39
CA ALA A 54 7.27 -0.30 -20.21
C ALA A 54 7.23 0.13 -18.74
N SER A 55 8.29 0.77 -18.30
CA SER A 55 8.43 1.19 -16.89
C SER A 55 8.39 2.70 -16.67
N LEU A 56 8.49 3.50 -17.73
CA LEU A 56 8.46 4.95 -17.67
C LEU A 56 7.60 5.52 -18.79
N PHE A 57 6.75 6.50 -18.48
CA PHE A 57 5.91 7.19 -19.44
C PHE A 57 6.28 8.67 -19.50
N LEU A 58 6.52 9.19 -20.70
CA LEU A 58 7.10 10.49 -20.95
C LEU A 58 6.34 11.20 -22.05
N ASP A 59 5.91 12.44 -21.82
CA ASP A 59 5.37 13.31 -22.87
C ASP A 59 6.50 14.18 -23.44
N ALA A 60 6.78 14.05 -24.73
CA ALA A 60 7.72 14.90 -25.44
C ALA A 60 7.05 15.49 -26.69
N GLY A 61 6.70 16.77 -26.62
CA GLY A 61 6.08 17.49 -27.72
C GLY A 61 4.65 17.08 -28.04
N GLY A 62 3.89 16.62 -27.04
CA GLY A 62 2.52 16.11 -27.20
C GLY A 62 2.46 14.68 -27.73
N VAL A 63 3.58 13.97 -27.74
CA VAL A 63 3.66 12.55 -28.09
C VAL A 63 4.09 11.78 -26.83
N LEU A 64 3.33 10.76 -26.49
CA LEU A 64 3.63 9.90 -25.35
C LEU A 64 4.65 8.83 -25.75
N TYR A 65 5.70 8.74 -24.97
CA TYR A 65 6.71 7.70 -25.08
C TYR A 65 6.74 6.84 -23.82
N ALA A 66 7.14 5.58 -23.98
CA ALA A 66 7.37 4.67 -22.88
C ALA A 66 8.72 3.98 -23.05
N VAL A 67 9.38 3.69 -21.94
CA VAL A 67 10.68 3.01 -21.94
C VAL A 67 10.50 1.63 -21.32
N GLY A 68 10.96 0.60 -22.02
CA GLY A 68 10.80 -0.78 -21.60
C GLY A 68 11.90 -1.70 -22.10
N ASP A 69 11.71 -2.98 -21.82
CA ASP A 69 12.63 -4.05 -22.17
C ASP A 69 12.24 -4.66 -23.52
N ALA A 70 13.25 -5.00 -24.32
CA ALA A 70 13.04 -5.64 -25.63
C ALA A 70 12.76 -7.15 -25.55
N GLU A 71 13.03 -7.78 -24.39
CA GLU A 71 12.85 -9.23 -24.18
C GLU A 71 12.41 -9.52 -22.75
N GLU A 72 11.50 -10.48 -22.60
CA GLU A 72 11.11 -11.11 -21.34
C GLU A 72 12.32 -11.83 -20.72
N LEU A 73 13.13 -11.16 -19.90
CA LEU A 73 14.17 -11.80 -19.15
C LEU A 73 13.72 -12.05 -17.70
N ILE A 74 13.44 -13.30 -17.44
CA ILE A 74 13.33 -13.86 -16.10
C ILE A 74 14.71 -13.72 -15.43
N GLY A 75 14.84 -12.73 -14.55
CA GLY A 75 15.91 -12.62 -13.58
C GLY A 75 16.97 -11.57 -13.88
N VAL A 76 16.95 -10.53 -13.06
CA VAL A 76 18.05 -9.61 -12.74
C VAL A 76 18.74 -8.95 -13.96
N GLY A 77 18.13 -7.93 -14.48
CA GLY A 77 18.71 -7.00 -15.44
C GLY A 77 17.63 -6.05 -15.90
N THR A 78 17.81 -4.77 -15.72
CA THR A 78 16.87 -3.75 -16.17
C THR A 78 17.16 -3.42 -17.63
N GLY A 79 17.06 -4.38 -18.54
CA GLY A 79 17.41 -4.19 -19.96
C GLY A 79 16.59 -3.14 -20.70
N ARG A 80 16.35 -1.96 -20.12
CA ARG A 80 15.58 -0.83 -20.66
C ARG A 80 16.26 -0.23 -21.91
N THR A 81 16.21 -0.96 -23.00
CA THR A 81 16.85 -0.60 -24.27
C THR A 81 15.87 -0.21 -25.36
N THR A 82 14.56 -0.29 -25.09
CA THR A 82 13.50 -0.04 -26.05
C THR A 82 12.71 1.23 -25.70
N LEU A 83 12.60 2.13 -26.66
CA LEU A 83 11.71 3.29 -26.60
C LEU A 83 10.46 3.00 -27.41
N TYR A 84 9.31 3.05 -26.78
CA TYR A 84 8.02 2.91 -27.44
C TYR A 84 7.41 4.28 -27.71
N ASN A 85 6.85 4.45 -28.90
CA ASN A 85 5.95 5.55 -29.20
C ASN A 85 4.52 5.03 -29.01
N VAL A 86 3.79 5.67 -28.09
CA VAL A 86 2.43 5.27 -27.72
C VAL A 86 1.45 6.26 -28.32
N GLY A 87 0.84 5.89 -29.43
CA GLY A 87 -0.12 6.68 -30.17
C GLY A 87 -1.35 5.85 -30.55
N GLU A 88 -1.84 6.01 -31.79
CA GLU A 88 -2.93 5.17 -32.34
C GLU A 88 -2.55 3.69 -32.42
N SER A 89 -1.25 3.39 -32.38
CA SER A 89 -0.66 2.07 -32.23
C SER A 89 0.64 2.21 -31.44
N ILE A 90 1.17 1.12 -30.90
CA ILE A 90 2.50 1.11 -30.31
C ILE A 90 3.51 0.77 -31.39
N THR A 91 4.53 1.62 -31.49
CA THR A 91 5.72 1.34 -32.30
C THR A 91 6.95 1.38 -31.40
N ALA A 92 7.95 0.57 -31.70
CA ALA A 92 9.14 0.39 -30.87
C ALA A 92 10.41 0.82 -31.60
N CYS A 93 11.35 1.37 -30.87
CA CYS A 93 12.68 1.73 -31.34
C CYS A 93 13.72 1.09 -30.45
N ASP A 94 14.58 0.25 -30.99
CA ASP A 94 15.78 -0.23 -30.30
C ASP A 94 16.80 0.91 -30.24
N LEU A 95 17.05 1.37 -29.02
CA LEU A 95 17.96 2.48 -28.72
C LEU A 95 19.41 2.11 -29.09
N THR A 96 19.80 0.87 -28.86
CA THR A 96 21.16 0.39 -29.17
C THR A 96 21.41 0.38 -30.68
N ALA A 97 20.44 -0.08 -31.45
CA ALA A 97 20.53 -0.04 -32.93
C ALA A 97 20.60 1.39 -33.47
N ASN A 98 20.11 2.37 -32.71
CA ASN A 98 20.19 3.79 -33.07
C ASN A 98 21.39 4.52 -32.43
N GLY A 99 22.39 3.77 -31.92
CA GLY A 99 23.65 4.32 -31.41
C GLY A 99 23.59 4.84 -29.96
N ILE A 100 22.52 4.58 -29.25
CA ILE A 100 22.34 4.91 -27.83
C ILE A 100 22.64 3.65 -27.04
N ALA A 101 23.90 3.51 -26.62
CA ALA A 101 24.37 2.29 -25.97
C ALA A 101 24.11 2.29 -24.45
N GLY A 102 23.88 1.10 -23.91
CA GLY A 102 23.65 0.87 -22.46
C GLY A 102 22.19 0.72 -22.11
N GLU A 103 21.93 0.52 -20.83
CA GLU A 103 20.59 0.41 -20.26
C GLU A 103 20.11 1.76 -19.74
N MET A 104 18.88 2.14 -20.03
CA MET A 104 18.31 3.37 -19.52
C MET A 104 17.94 3.21 -18.03
N TYR A 105 18.68 3.91 -17.19
CA TYR A 105 18.45 3.88 -15.74
C TYR A 105 17.36 4.87 -15.32
N ASP A 106 17.40 6.07 -15.92
CA ASP A 106 16.43 7.12 -15.67
C ASP A 106 16.24 7.96 -16.95
N CYS A 107 15.05 8.56 -17.08
CA CYS A 107 14.73 9.39 -18.24
C CYS A 107 13.75 10.50 -17.84
N CYS A 108 13.95 11.69 -18.37
CA CYS A 108 12.99 12.78 -18.25
C CYS A 108 12.66 13.38 -19.63
N ALA A 109 11.46 13.92 -19.75
CA ALA A 109 11.03 14.63 -20.94
C ALA A 109 11.31 16.12 -20.85
N LEU A 110 11.59 16.72 -21.99
CA LEU A 110 11.56 18.17 -22.23
C LEU A 110 10.42 18.45 -23.21
N PRO A 111 9.17 18.59 -22.72
CA PRO A 111 7.96 18.55 -23.57
C PRO A 111 7.96 19.63 -24.63
N GLU A 112 8.32 20.87 -24.28
CA GLU A 112 8.33 22.00 -25.21
C GLU A 112 9.37 21.84 -26.35
N ALA A 113 10.45 21.11 -26.09
CA ALA A 113 11.50 20.85 -27.06
C ALA A 113 11.27 19.56 -27.87
N GLY A 114 10.33 18.72 -27.47
CA GLY A 114 10.11 17.41 -28.08
C GLY A 114 11.30 16.48 -27.88
N LEU A 115 12.03 16.61 -26.76
CA LEU A 115 13.25 15.86 -26.47
C LEU A 115 13.09 15.02 -25.20
N LEU A 116 13.88 13.95 -25.12
CA LEU A 116 14.09 13.17 -23.92
C LEU A 116 15.56 13.28 -23.48
N VAL A 117 15.80 13.22 -22.18
CA VAL A 117 17.14 13.14 -21.61
C VAL A 117 17.23 11.82 -20.85
N GLY A 118 17.99 10.89 -21.36
CA GLY A 118 18.18 9.55 -20.79
C GLY A 118 19.54 9.43 -20.11
N GLY A 119 19.55 8.93 -18.88
CA GLY A 119 20.73 8.48 -18.17
C GLY A 119 20.97 6.99 -18.48
N MET A 120 22.00 6.69 -19.28
CA MET A 120 22.34 5.34 -19.69
C MET A 120 23.49 4.79 -18.86
N TYR A 121 23.40 3.54 -18.42
CA TYR A 121 24.48 2.86 -17.73
C TYR A 121 25.12 1.82 -18.65
N GLU A 122 26.39 2.00 -18.93
CA GLU A 122 27.15 1.16 -19.80
C GLU A 122 28.55 0.87 -19.21
N ASN A 123 28.92 -0.39 -19.05
CA ASN A 123 30.26 -0.82 -18.61
C ASN A 123 30.78 -0.11 -17.34
N GLY A 124 29.92 0.09 -16.36
CA GLY A 124 30.28 0.73 -15.09
C GLY A 124 30.32 2.26 -15.13
N ALA A 125 29.83 2.90 -16.20
CA ALA A 125 29.79 4.35 -16.34
C ALA A 125 28.40 4.86 -16.73
N PHE A 126 27.99 6.00 -16.12
CA PHE A 126 26.81 6.72 -16.53
C PHE A 126 27.13 7.69 -17.67
N ARG A 127 26.23 7.71 -18.67
CA ARG A 127 26.27 8.68 -19.76
C ARG A 127 24.91 9.34 -19.89
N LEU A 128 24.87 10.62 -20.19
CA LEU A 128 23.66 11.35 -20.51
C LEU A 128 23.53 11.48 -22.03
N TYR A 129 22.37 11.07 -22.53
CA TYR A 129 21.99 11.23 -23.93
C TYR A 129 20.82 12.21 -24.02
N VAL A 130 20.91 13.13 -24.98
CA VAL A 130 19.76 13.91 -25.42
C VAL A 130 19.19 13.20 -26.62
N ILE A 131 17.99 12.69 -26.48
CA ILE A 131 17.30 11.86 -27.47
C ILE A 131 16.25 12.72 -28.16
N ALA A 132 16.30 12.81 -29.45
CA ALA A 132 15.27 13.43 -30.29
C ALA A 132 14.40 12.31 -30.90
N PRO A 133 13.29 11.92 -30.32
CA PRO A 133 12.50 10.78 -30.78
C PRO A 133 12.04 10.93 -32.25
N ALA A 134 11.78 12.16 -32.71
CA ALA A 134 11.42 12.46 -34.09
C ALA A 134 12.52 12.09 -35.11
N GLN A 135 13.75 11.85 -34.67
CA GLN A 135 14.87 11.44 -35.53
C GLN A 135 15.15 9.94 -35.50
N LEU A 136 14.44 9.21 -34.65
CA LEU A 136 14.57 7.76 -34.51
C LEU A 136 13.61 7.02 -35.44
N THR A 137 13.97 5.80 -35.79
CA THR A 137 13.11 4.91 -36.59
C THR A 137 12.33 4.00 -35.63
N PHE A 138 11.01 4.04 -35.71
CA PHE A 138 10.11 3.20 -34.94
C PHE A 138 9.49 2.14 -35.85
N GLU A 139 9.53 0.89 -35.44
CA GLU A 139 8.92 -0.24 -36.12
C GLU A 139 7.62 -0.65 -35.42
N PRO A 140 6.60 -1.09 -36.17
CA PRO A 140 5.35 -1.57 -35.55
C PRO A 140 5.60 -2.74 -34.57
N VAL A 141 5.03 -2.69 -33.38
CA VAL A 141 5.04 -3.82 -32.47
C VAL A 141 4.13 -4.92 -33.02
N ALA A 142 4.66 -6.13 -33.17
CA ALA A 142 3.99 -7.23 -33.87
C ALA A 142 2.81 -7.84 -33.08
N SER A 143 2.63 -7.53 -31.79
CA SER A 143 1.59 -8.13 -30.95
C SER A 143 0.36 -7.23 -30.88
N ALA A 144 -0.58 -7.44 -31.79
CA ALA A 144 -1.95 -6.94 -31.61
C ALA A 144 -2.80 -8.05 -30.97
N VAL A 145 -3.44 -7.73 -29.87
CA VAL A 145 -4.41 -8.63 -29.23
C VAL A 145 -5.81 -8.19 -29.64
N SER A 146 -6.55 -9.07 -30.34
CA SER A 146 -7.96 -8.84 -30.60
C SER A 146 -8.75 -9.25 -29.35
N VAL A 147 -9.42 -8.30 -28.72
CA VAL A 147 -10.25 -8.54 -27.53
C VAL A 147 -11.72 -8.54 -27.97
N PRO A 148 -12.55 -9.52 -27.54
CA PRO A 148 -13.98 -9.45 -27.80
C PRO A 148 -14.56 -8.18 -27.18
N SER A 149 -15.58 -7.61 -27.83
CA SER A 149 -16.25 -6.33 -27.50
C SER A 149 -16.20 -6.00 -26.01
N PRO A 150 -15.62 -4.87 -25.62
CA PRO A 150 -15.46 -4.53 -24.22
C PRO A 150 -16.83 -4.38 -23.56
N LEU A 151 -16.99 -4.99 -22.39
CA LEU A 151 -18.12 -4.72 -21.51
C LEU A 151 -18.07 -3.24 -21.13
N THR A 152 -19.03 -2.46 -21.63
CA THR A 152 -19.13 -1.05 -21.25
C THR A 152 -19.59 -0.97 -19.79
N VAL A 153 -18.68 -0.58 -18.92
CA VAL A 153 -18.94 -0.38 -17.51
C VAL A 153 -19.24 1.10 -17.31
N ASN A 154 -20.47 1.44 -16.97
CA ASN A 154 -20.83 2.81 -16.69
C ASN A 154 -20.41 3.21 -15.25
N GLU A 155 -20.46 4.52 -14.95
CA GLU A 155 -20.08 5.07 -13.64
C GLU A 155 -20.88 4.43 -12.49
N THR A 156 -22.15 4.03 -12.74
CA THR A 156 -22.98 3.28 -11.80
C THR A 156 -22.39 1.90 -11.50
N LEU A 157 -21.71 1.27 -12.45
CA LEU A 157 -21.03 -0.01 -12.25
C LEU A 157 -19.65 0.17 -11.60
N LEU A 158 -18.99 1.30 -11.76
CA LEU A 158 -17.78 1.64 -10.98
C LEU A 158 -18.15 1.99 -9.53
N GLN A 159 -19.14 2.79 -9.32
CA GLN A 159 -19.71 3.00 -7.99
C GLN A 159 -20.31 1.70 -7.44
N ALA A 160 -20.87 0.83 -8.30
CA ALA A 160 -21.30 -0.50 -7.91
C ALA A 160 -20.12 -1.46 -7.75
N TYR A 161 -19.00 -1.33 -8.46
CA TYR A 161 -17.79 -2.13 -8.20
C TYR A 161 -17.12 -1.70 -6.88
N TRP A 162 -17.02 -0.42 -6.62
CA TRP A 162 -16.60 0.09 -5.31
C TRP A 162 -17.69 -0.06 -4.25
N GLY A 163 -18.96 -0.01 -4.61
CA GLY A 163 -20.09 -0.39 -3.78
C GLY A 163 -20.34 -1.89 -3.74
N ALA A 164 -19.87 -2.69 -4.69
CA ALA A 164 -20.01 -4.13 -4.74
C ALA A 164 -18.92 -4.87 -3.95
N LEU A 165 -17.79 -4.25 -3.65
CA LEU A 165 -16.97 -4.71 -2.53
C LEU A 165 -17.73 -4.57 -1.21
N ASN A 166 -18.58 -3.53 -1.06
CA ASN A 166 -19.51 -3.38 0.07
C ASN A 166 -20.87 -4.03 -0.15
N GLY A 167 -21.20 -4.45 -1.35
CA GLY A 167 -22.51 -4.94 -1.77
C GLY A 167 -22.50 -6.38 -2.27
N LEU A 168 -21.38 -7.11 -2.19
CA LEU A 168 -21.45 -8.56 -2.22
C LEU A 168 -22.34 -8.99 -1.07
N PRO A 169 -23.45 -9.71 -1.34
CA PRO A 169 -24.32 -10.16 -0.27
C PRO A 169 -23.49 -11.06 0.66
N VAL A 170 -23.33 -10.60 1.89
CA VAL A 170 -22.82 -11.49 2.94
C VAL A 170 -23.85 -12.59 3.18
N ALA A 171 -23.40 -13.76 3.63
CA ALA A 171 -24.27 -14.84 4.05
C ALA A 171 -25.33 -14.33 5.06
N GLU A 172 -26.50 -14.97 5.09
CA GLU A 172 -27.59 -14.58 6.00
C GLU A 172 -27.13 -14.51 7.46
N SER A 173 -26.23 -15.43 7.86
CA SER A 173 -25.58 -15.47 9.16
C SER A 173 -24.78 -14.21 9.52
N LEU A 174 -24.27 -13.48 8.54
CA LEU A 174 -23.41 -12.29 8.72
C LEU A 174 -24.16 -10.96 8.56
N GLN A 175 -25.47 -10.97 8.28
CA GLN A 175 -26.22 -9.73 8.02
C GLN A 175 -26.22 -8.78 9.22
N GLU A 176 -26.36 -9.31 10.45
CA GLU A 176 -26.27 -8.50 11.67
C GLU A 176 -24.86 -7.90 11.85
N ALA A 177 -23.83 -8.68 11.61
CA ALA A 177 -22.44 -8.22 11.66
C ALA A 177 -22.17 -7.14 10.57
N ARG A 178 -22.73 -7.30 9.37
CA ARG A 178 -22.63 -6.30 8.32
C ARG A 178 -23.28 -4.99 8.73
N GLN A 179 -24.46 -5.03 9.34
CA GLN A 179 -25.11 -3.82 9.85
C GLN A 179 -24.29 -3.10 10.92
N GLN A 180 -23.65 -3.86 11.82
CA GLN A 180 -22.73 -3.28 12.82
C GLN A 180 -21.52 -2.64 12.14
N ALA A 181 -20.92 -3.32 11.16
CA ALA A 181 -19.81 -2.79 10.39
C ALA A 181 -20.19 -1.51 9.63
N ASP A 182 -21.39 -1.45 9.01
CA ASP A 182 -21.90 -0.26 8.32
C ASP A 182 -21.99 0.96 9.26
N VAL A 183 -22.39 0.75 10.51
CA VAL A 183 -22.43 1.82 11.52
C VAL A 183 -21.02 2.33 11.84
N LEU A 184 -20.04 1.43 11.98
CA LEU A 184 -18.65 1.80 12.23
C LEU A 184 -18.03 2.52 11.02
N GLU A 185 -18.28 2.03 9.81
CA GLU A 185 -17.84 2.66 8.56
C GLU A 185 -18.32 4.11 8.46
N GLN A 186 -19.63 4.31 8.69
CA GLN A 186 -20.23 5.64 8.64
C GLN A 186 -19.68 6.57 9.72
N ARG A 187 -19.48 6.05 10.93
CA ARG A 187 -19.03 6.84 12.08
C ARG A 187 -17.59 7.28 11.98
N TYR A 188 -16.71 6.39 11.52
CA TYR A 188 -15.27 6.59 11.58
C TYR A 188 -14.61 6.85 10.23
N GLY A 189 -15.36 6.75 9.13
CA GLY A 189 -14.85 7.00 7.78
C GLY A 189 -13.88 5.93 7.28
N VAL A 190 -14.04 4.69 7.76
CA VAL A 190 -13.25 3.52 7.38
C VAL A 190 -14.09 2.56 6.54
N ARG A 191 -13.47 1.50 6.04
CA ARG A 191 -14.14 0.36 5.41
C ARG A 191 -13.97 -0.90 6.24
N ILE A 192 -14.96 -1.78 6.23
CA ILE A 192 -14.90 -3.07 6.94
C ILE A 192 -15.47 -4.14 6.01
N LEU A 193 -14.63 -5.04 5.58
CA LEU A 193 -15.00 -6.16 4.72
C LEU A 193 -15.15 -7.45 5.54
N LEU A 194 -16.16 -8.24 5.21
CA LEU A 194 -16.46 -9.49 5.89
C LEU A 194 -16.45 -10.65 4.90
N SER A 195 -15.82 -11.76 5.28
CA SER A 195 -15.96 -13.03 4.56
C SER A 195 -15.56 -12.92 3.07
N SER A 196 -16.46 -13.25 2.16
CA SER A 196 -16.25 -13.19 0.71
C SER A 196 -15.90 -11.81 0.18
N GLN A 197 -16.31 -10.74 0.88
CA GLN A 197 -15.95 -9.37 0.54
C GLN A 197 -14.44 -9.13 0.64
N CYS A 198 -13.73 -9.89 1.49
CA CYS A 198 -12.28 -9.75 1.69
C CYS A 198 -11.44 -10.30 0.53
N ARG A 199 -12.02 -11.09 -0.40
CA ARG A 199 -11.28 -11.94 -1.36
C ARG A 199 -10.20 -11.19 -2.14
N GLU A 200 -10.55 -10.06 -2.73
CA GLU A 200 -9.61 -9.31 -3.57
C GLU A 200 -8.52 -8.64 -2.73
N ALA A 201 -8.91 -8.00 -1.63
CA ALA A 201 -7.97 -7.34 -0.73
C ALA A 201 -7.04 -8.34 -0.03
N ALA A 202 -7.57 -9.48 0.44
CA ALA A 202 -6.79 -10.53 1.09
C ALA A 202 -5.70 -11.11 0.18
N ALA A 203 -5.94 -11.13 -1.11
CA ALA A 203 -4.99 -11.65 -2.08
C ALA A 203 -3.77 -10.74 -2.31
N LEU A 204 -3.78 -9.51 -1.81
CA LEU A 204 -2.65 -8.57 -1.83
C LEU A 204 -1.72 -8.75 -0.62
N SER A 205 -2.16 -9.52 0.38
CA SER A 205 -1.36 -9.76 1.58
C SER A 205 -0.13 -10.64 1.28
N SER A 206 0.99 -10.32 1.91
CA SER A 206 2.18 -11.18 1.93
C SER A 206 2.01 -12.41 2.83
N TYR A 207 1.07 -12.36 3.77
CA TYR A 207 0.67 -13.51 4.57
C TYR A 207 -0.45 -14.26 3.87
N PRO A 208 -0.41 -15.61 3.82
CA PRO A 208 -1.55 -16.38 3.35
C PRO A 208 -2.78 -16.15 4.24
N ILE A 209 -3.88 -15.74 3.64
CA ILE A 209 -5.13 -15.48 4.35
C ILE A 209 -6.16 -16.52 3.94
N THR A 210 -6.69 -17.23 4.93
CA THR A 210 -7.81 -18.14 4.75
C THR A 210 -9.13 -17.40 4.91
N LEU A 211 -9.99 -17.50 3.91
CA LEU A 211 -11.33 -16.93 3.90
C LEU A 211 -12.37 -18.06 4.10
N SER A 212 -13.40 -17.77 4.88
CA SER A 212 -14.60 -18.56 4.95
C SER A 212 -15.73 -17.80 4.27
N ASP A 213 -16.29 -18.36 3.19
CA ASP A 213 -17.32 -17.65 2.40
C ASP A 213 -18.61 -17.41 3.18
N THR A 214 -18.90 -18.23 4.16
CA THR A 214 -20.12 -18.17 4.96
C THR A 214 -19.88 -17.67 6.38
N MET A 215 -18.69 -17.94 6.93
CA MET A 215 -18.41 -17.69 8.37
C MET A 215 -19.59 -18.15 9.25
N ASP A 216 -20.13 -19.35 9.00
CA ASP A 216 -21.38 -19.83 9.60
C ASP A 216 -21.16 -20.72 10.82
N THR A 217 -19.92 -21.04 11.16
CA THR A 217 -19.63 -21.72 12.42
C THR A 217 -19.87 -20.77 13.60
N GLU A 218 -20.31 -21.30 14.72
CA GLU A 218 -20.52 -20.51 15.95
C GLU A 218 -19.23 -19.78 16.39
N ALA A 219 -18.09 -20.40 16.22
CA ALA A 219 -16.78 -19.83 16.55
C ALA A 219 -16.47 -18.61 15.67
N GLU A 220 -16.63 -18.72 14.35
CA GLU A 220 -16.41 -17.62 13.42
C GLU A 220 -17.37 -16.46 13.66
N LEU A 221 -18.66 -16.72 13.85
CA LEU A 221 -19.67 -15.68 14.13
C LEU A 221 -19.37 -14.94 15.43
N ASN A 222 -19.00 -15.67 16.49
CA ASN A 222 -18.62 -15.07 17.76
C ASN A 222 -17.33 -14.27 17.61
N GLY A 223 -16.37 -14.76 16.81
CA GLY A 223 -15.14 -14.05 16.49
C GLY A 223 -15.40 -12.74 15.77
N VAL A 224 -16.21 -12.74 14.71
CA VAL A 224 -16.59 -11.53 13.96
C VAL A 224 -17.23 -10.49 14.89
N ARG A 225 -18.21 -10.90 15.71
CA ARG A 225 -18.85 -9.99 16.67
C ARG A 225 -17.85 -9.44 17.69
N ALA A 226 -16.94 -10.27 18.19
CA ALA A 226 -15.93 -9.85 19.14
C ALA A 226 -14.93 -8.87 18.54
N VAL A 227 -14.50 -9.08 17.28
CA VAL A 227 -13.61 -8.17 16.56
C VAL A 227 -14.32 -6.84 16.28
N LEU A 228 -15.56 -6.84 15.79
CA LEU A 228 -16.32 -5.60 15.59
C LEU A 228 -16.51 -4.81 16.89
N ALA A 229 -16.78 -5.49 17.99
CA ALA A 229 -16.89 -4.84 19.30
C ALA A 229 -15.53 -4.27 19.76
N ALA A 230 -14.42 -4.97 19.52
CA ALA A 230 -13.09 -4.47 19.81
C ALA A 230 -12.75 -3.24 18.93
N MET A 231 -13.10 -3.27 17.64
CA MET A 231 -12.92 -2.13 16.74
C MET A 231 -13.68 -0.90 17.20
N ASP A 232 -14.96 -1.04 17.62
CA ASP A 232 -15.75 0.10 18.13
C ASP A 232 -15.08 0.72 19.38
N ARG A 233 -14.63 -0.12 20.32
CA ARG A 233 -13.91 0.36 21.51
C ARG A 233 -12.59 1.02 21.16
N SER A 234 -11.80 0.41 20.26
CA SER A 234 -10.50 0.94 19.84
C SER A 234 -10.65 2.24 19.05
N PHE A 235 -11.57 2.30 18.09
CA PHE A 235 -11.79 3.50 17.29
C PHE A 235 -12.24 4.71 18.13
N ALA A 236 -13.02 4.46 19.18
CA ALA A 236 -13.45 5.50 20.11
C ALA A 236 -12.30 6.12 20.92
N LEU A 237 -11.13 5.51 20.95
CA LEU A 237 -9.94 6.04 21.62
C LEU A 237 -9.20 7.08 20.78
N TYR A 238 -9.41 7.07 19.46
CA TYR A 238 -8.78 8.01 18.53
C TYR A 238 -9.51 9.35 18.49
N PRO A 239 -8.82 10.45 18.17
CA PRO A 239 -9.46 11.74 17.94
C PRO A 239 -10.50 11.64 16.83
N GLU A 240 -11.57 12.42 16.97
CA GLU A 240 -12.61 12.50 15.93
C GLU A 240 -12.00 12.87 14.57
N GLY A 241 -12.37 12.13 13.54
CA GLY A 241 -11.89 12.33 12.17
C GLY A 241 -10.49 11.78 11.90
N PHE A 242 -9.74 11.25 12.88
CA PHE A 242 -8.39 10.73 12.65
C PHE A 242 -8.39 9.61 11.61
N LEU A 243 -9.21 8.57 11.80
CA LEU A 243 -9.24 7.41 10.91
C LEU A 243 -9.73 7.75 9.49
N ALA A 244 -10.50 8.83 9.34
CA ALA A 244 -10.96 9.30 8.04
C ALA A 244 -9.90 10.06 7.22
N GLN A 245 -8.73 10.35 7.83
CA GLN A 245 -7.65 11.09 7.15
C GLN A 245 -6.72 10.20 6.33
N PHE A 246 -6.85 8.89 6.42
CA PHE A 246 -6.06 7.95 5.62
C PHE A 246 -6.53 7.99 4.17
N ARG A 247 -5.90 8.83 3.39
CA ARG A 247 -6.25 9.07 1.98
C ARG A 247 -4.99 9.20 1.15
N ASN A 248 -5.02 8.71 -0.08
CA ASN A 248 -3.94 8.95 -1.01
C ASN A 248 -3.83 10.45 -1.38
N ARG A 249 -2.83 10.83 -2.15
CA ARG A 249 -2.61 12.23 -2.56
C ARG A 249 -3.75 12.81 -3.39
N ALA A 250 -4.59 11.98 -4.00
CA ALA A 250 -5.79 12.39 -4.72
C ALA A 250 -7.02 12.57 -3.79
N GLY A 251 -6.88 12.24 -2.51
CA GLY A 251 -7.99 12.30 -1.54
C GLY A 251 -8.90 11.07 -1.59
N GLU A 252 -8.46 10.00 -2.24
CA GLU A 252 -9.19 8.75 -2.42
C GLU A 252 -8.69 7.66 -1.47
N GLY A 253 -9.37 6.52 -1.45
CA GLY A 253 -8.99 5.37 -0.63
C GLY A 253 -9.29 5.53 0.86
N GLY A 254 -8.48 4.96 1.71
CA GLY A 254 -8.61 5.04 3.17
C GLY A 254 -8.12 3.80 3.90
N LEU A 255 -8.54 3.67 5.16
CA LEU A 255 -8.38 2.44 5.93
C LEU A 255 -9.47 1.43 5.58
N CYS A 256 -9.05 0.20 5.31
CA CYS A 256 -9.93 -0.93 5.03
C CYS A 256 -9.58 -2.10 5.96
N PHE A 257 -10.51 -2.48 6.81
CA PHE A 257 -10.37 -3.63 7.71
C PHE A 257 -10.97 -4.87 7.07
N LEU A 258 -10.24 -5.98 7.11
CA LEU A 258 -10.68 -7.28 6.63
C LEU A 258 -10.85 -8.21 7.82
N LEU A 259 -12.06 -8.68 8.04
CA LEU A 259 -12.33 -9.71 9.05
C LEU A 259 -12.25 -11.07 8.35
N VAL A 260 -11.16 -11.78 8.60
CA VAL A 260 -10.79 -13.01 7.90
C VAL A 260 -10.88 -14.24 8.81
N ALA A 261 -11.11 -15.40 8.24
CA ALA A 261 -11.26 -16.63 9.03
C ALA A 261 -9.96 -17.02 9.74
N HIS A 262 -8.82 -16.85 9.07
CA HIS A 262 -7.52 -17.14 9.67
C HIS A 262 -6.40 -16.48 8.87
N ILE A 263 -5.32 -16.10 9.59
CA ILE A 263 -4.05 -15.66 8.98
C ILE A 263 -3.03 -16.78 9.20
N ASP A 264 -2.64 -17.45 8.10
CA ASP A 264 -1.71 -18.57 8.16
C ASP A 264 -0.28 -18.05 8.42
N SER A 265 0.25 -18.32 9.60
CA SER A 265 1.59 -17.89 10.00
C SER A 265 2.19 -18.84 11.03
N ASP A 266 3.43 -19.25 10.80
CA ASP A 266 4.21 -20.02 11.77
C ASP A 266 4.50 -19.26 13.08
N TYR A 267 4.28 -17.93 13.07
CA TYR A 267 4.58 -17.03 14.19
C TYR A 267 3.35 -16.60 15.00
N GLY A 268 2.15 -17.11 14.65
CA GLY A 268 0.92 -16.77 15.36
C GLY A 268 0.47 -15.32 15.12
N VAL A 269 0.63 -14.83 13.90
CA VAL A 269 0.14 -13.51 13.48
C VAL A 269 -1.38 -13.49 13.55
N VAL A 270 -1.93 -12.50 14.26
CA VAL A 270 -3.39 -12.35 14.46
C VAL A 270 -3.95 -11.09 13.81
N GLY A 271 -3.08 -10.23 13.32
CA GLY A 271 -3.35 -9.07 12.51
C GLY A 271 -2.19 -8.81 11.57
N CYS A 272 -2.45 -8.18 10.43
CA CYS A 272 -1.39 -7.70 9.55
C CYS A 272 -1.84 -6.49 8.74
N THR A 273 -0.90 -5.57 8.51
CA THR A 273 -1.13 -4.34 7.74
C THR A 273 -0.32 -4.33 6.46
N TYR A 274 -1.00 -4.09 5.35
CA TYR A 274 -0.40 -3.94 4.02
C TYR A 274 -1.15 -2.87 3.23
N ASP A 275 -0.63 -2.46 2.07
CA ASP A 275 -1.17 -1.36 1.29
C ASP A 275 -1.28 -1.68 -0.20
N SER A 276 -2.15 -0.97 -0.85
CA SER A 276 -2.20 -0.79 -2.30
C SER A 276 -2.11 0.71 -2.60
N ALA A 277 -2.20 1.12 -3.88
CA ALA A 277 -2.10 2.53 -4.27
C ALA A 277 -3.04 3.47 -3.50
N ASP A 278 -4.24 3.00 -3.17
CA ASP A 278 -5.32 3.83 -2.63
C ASP A 278 -5.76 3.43 -1.22
N TRP A 279 -5.51 2.18 -0.83
CA TRP A 279 -6.03 1.62 0.41
C TRP A 279 -4.91 1.10 1.30
N GLN A 280 -5.07 1.38 2.60
CA GLN A 280 -4.33 0.69 3.65
C GLN A 280 -5.23 -0.40 4.22
N TYR A 281 -4.80 -1.64 4.11
CA TYR A 281 -5.54 -2.80 4.55
C TYR A 281 -5.03 -3.29 5.90
N ILE A 282 -5.97 -3.61 6.79
CA ILE A 282 -5.71 -4.25 8.08
C ILE A 282 -6.53 -5.52 8.13
N ALA A 283 -5.88 -6.68 8.00
CA ALA A 283 -6.53 -7.97 8.19
C ALA A 283 -6.50 -8.37 9.65
N LEU A 284 -7.63 -8.85 10.15
CA LEU A 284 -7.80 -9.29 11.54
C LEU A 284 -8.36 -10.72 11.55
N ASP A 285 -7.67 -11.63 12.23
CA ASP A 285 -8.08 -13.02 12.42
C ASP A 285 -9.24 -13.10 13.42
N VAL A 286 -10.41 -13.53 12.95
CA VAL A 286 -11.61 -13.61 13.80
C VAL A 286 -11.56 -14.77 14.81
N GLN A 287 -10.70 -15.77 14.57
CA GLN A 287 -10.51 -16.90 15.45
C GLN A 287 -9.42 -16.68 16.51
N ALA A 288 -8.68 -15.57 16.42
CA ALA A 288 -7.70 -15.20 17.42
C ALA A 288 -8.37 -14.90 18.78
N ASP A 289 -7.82 -15.48 19.82
CA ASP A 289 -8.52 -15.59 21.12
C ASP A 289 -8.13 -14.52 22.12
N TYR A 290 -7.18 -13.60 21.79
CA TYR A 290 -6.63 -12.67 22.75
C TYR A 290 -6.40 -11.26 22.21
N MET A 291 -6.46 -10.27 23.13
CA MET A 291 -5.97 -8.90 22.99
C MET A 291 -6.48 -8.12 21.76
N ARG A 292 -7.73 -8.33 21.36
CA ARG A 292 -8.28 -7.76 20.13
C ARG A 292 -8.17 -6.23 20.06
N GLU A 293 -8.42 -5.50 21.15
CA GLU A 293 -8.27 -4.04 21.18
C GLU A 293 -6.82 -3.62 20.99
N GLY A 294 -5.90 -4.31 21.63
CA GLY A 294 -4.47 -4.10 21.47
C GLY A 294 -4.05 -4.32 20.02
N THR A 295 -4.42 -5.46 19.44
CA THR A 295 -4.14 -5.78 18.04
C THR A 295 -4.68 -4.72 17.08
N VAL A 296 -5.93 -4.26 17.26
CA VAL A 296 -6.50 -3.20 16.43
C VAL A 296 -5.66 -1.91 16.52
N CYS A 297 -5.25 -1.51 17.70
CA CYS A 297 -4.42 -0.31 17.89
C CYS A 297 -3.01 -0.49 17.31
N HIS A 298 -2.43 -1.69 17.44
CA HIS A 298 -1.15 -2.06 16.87
C HIS A 298 -1.16 -1.92 15.33
N GLU A 299 -2.12 -2.53 14.69
CA GLU A 299 -2.24 -2.52 13.23
C GLU A 299 -2.59 -1.12 12.69
N ILE A 300 -3.42 -0.35 13.40
CA ILE A 300 -3.68 1.05 13.04
C ILE A 300 -2.38 1.87 13.10
N TRP A 301 -1.45 1.55 14.02
CA TRP A 301 -0.18 2.25 14.03
C TRP A 301 0.68 1.93 12.80
N HIS A 302 0.75 0.67 12.38
CA HIS A 302 1.44 0.33 11.12
C HIS A 302 0.85 1.09 9.93
N ALA A 303 -0.47 1.18 9.84
CA ALA A 303 -1.12 1.99 8.81
C ALA A 303 -0.79 3.49 8.97
N THR A 304 -0.75 4.01 10.21
CA THR A 304 -0.37 5.40 10.51
C THR A 304 1.04 5.71 10.04
N GLU A 305 1.99 4.83 10.30
CA GLU A 305 3.38 4.96 9.88
C GLU A 305 3.51 4.99 8.35
N LYS A 306 2.82 4.09 7.65
CA LYS A 306 2.77 4.08 6.19
C LYS A 306 2.15 5.37 5.63
N GLU A 307 1.08 5.86 6.24
CA GLU A 307 0.44 7.11 5.85
C GLU A 307 1.37 8.31 6.03
N ILE A 308 2.11 8.39 7.15
CA ILE A 308 3.11 9.42 7.41
C ILE A 308 4.19 9.38 6.32
N ILE A 309 4.78 8.22 6.06
CA ILE A 309 5.82 8.04 5.04
C ILE A 309 5.31 8.44 3.65
N SER A 310 4.06 8.11 3.33
CA SER A 310 3.43 8.48 2.06
C SER A 310 3.26 10.01 1.92
N ARG A 311 2.92 10.70 3.01
CA ARG A 311 2.73 12.16 3.02
C ARG A 311 4.05 12.92 3.04
N ASP A 312 4.94 12.51 3.90
CA ASP A 312 6.26 13.11 4.08
C ASP A 312 7.28 12.04 4.47
N TYR A 313 8.01 11.54 3.49
CA TYR A 313 9.07 10.56 3.70
C TYR A 313 10.16 11.07 4.66
N THR A 314 10.36 12.39 4.76
CA THR A 314 11.39 13.01 5.62
C THR A 314 10.96 13.13 7.08
N ALA A 315 9.67 12.97 7.38
CA ALA A 315 9.15 13.01 8.75
C ALA A 315 9.68 11.85 9.61
N PHE A 316 10.01 10.72 8.98
CA PHE A 316 10.65 9.61 9.65
C PHE A 316 12.17 9.73 9.59
N ASN A 317 12.79 10.37 10.59
CA ASN A 317 14.24 10.32 10.75
C ASN A 317 14.61 9.05 11.56
N TRP A 318 15.06 8.04 10.86
CA TRP A 318 15.44 6.75 11.45
C TRP A 318 16.61 6.85 12.44
N ASP A 319 17.56 7.77 12.19
CA ASP A 319 18.71 7.98 13.08
C ASP A 319 18.25 8.58 14.42
N ASP A 320 17.31 9.50 14.42
CA ASP A 320 16.72 10.06 15.63
C ASP A 320 15.99 9.01 16.45
N TRP A 321 15.23 8.11 15.78
CA TRP A 321 14.59 6.99 16.46
C TRP A 321 15.59 6.02 17.06
N ASN A 322 16.58 5.58 16.29
CA ASN A 322 17.59 4.63 16.72
C ASN A 322 18.46 5.16 17.87
N ALA A 323 18.67 6.48 17.94
CA ALA A 323 19.39 7.12 19.04
C ALA A 323 18.66 7.03 20.39
N LEU A 324 17.36 6.70 20.40
CA LEU A 324 16.56 6.48 21.61
C LEU A 324 16.70 5.06 22.18
N ASN A 325 17.41 4.17 21.46
CA ASN A 325 17.64 2.80 21.88
C ASN A 325 18.92 2.68 22.77
N PRO A 326 19.09 1.58 23.51
CA PRO A 326 20.31 1.33 24.25
C PRO A 326 21.54 1.36 23.37
N ALA A 327 22.66 1.86 23.88
CA ALA A 327 23.91 1.89 23.12
C ALA A 327 24.32 0.48 22.66
N GLY A 328 24.56 0.34 21.36
CA GLY A 328 24.94 -0.93 20.74
C GLY A 328 23.78 -1.90 20.49
N PHE A 329 22.53 -1.48 20.70
CA PHE A 329 21.37 -2.26 20.31
C PHE A 329 21.18 -2.23 18.79
N THR A 330 20.80 -3.37 18.24
CA THR A 330 20.36 -3.54 16.84
C THR A 330 19.11 -4.38 16.83
N TYR A 331 18.09 -3.98 16.05
CA TYR A 331 16.88 -4.77 15.92
C TYR A 331 17.17 -6.15 15.32
N TRP A 332 16.39 -7.14 15.72
CA TRP A 332 16.67 -8.54 15.35
C TRP A 332 16.51 -8.80 13.85
N ASN A 333 15.59 -8.13 13.17
CA ASN A 333 15.48 -8.24 11.72
C ASN A 333 16.76 -7.78 10.99
N ASP A 334 17.50 -6.83 11.58
CA ASP A 334 18.76 -6.34 11.03
C ASP A 334 19.96 -7.20 11.41
N SER A 335 19.93 -7.85 12.59
CA SER A 335 21.03 -8.69 13.09
C SER A 335 20.87 -10.17 12.78
N GLY A 336 19.65 -10.64 12.56
CA GLY A 336 19.34 -12.06 12.42
C GLY A 336 19.28 -12.85 13.74
N ASP A 337 19.42 -12.18 14.90
CA ASP A 337 19.49 -12.78 16.23
C ASP A 337 18.14 -12.71 16.97
N TYR A 338 17.11 -13.37 16.44
CA TYR A 338 15.80 -13.37 17.07
C TYR A 338 15.76 -14.26 18.32
N ASP A 339 15.65 -13.64 19.50
CA ASP A 339 15.37 -14.31 20.77
C ASP A 339 14.11 -13.72 21.41
N ARG A 340 12.97 -14.37 21.19
CA ARG A 340 11.67 -13.95 21.74
C ARG A 340 11.59 -14.00 23.27
N TYR A 341 12.56 -14.63 23.92
CA TYR A 341 12.63 -14.75 25.38
C TYR A 341 13.59 -13.75 26.02
N ASP A 342 14.35 -13.01 25.22
CA ASP A 342 15.22 -11.96 25.76
C ASP A 342 14.38 -10.79 26.28
N ALA A 343 14.15 -10.75 27.57
CA ALA A 343 13.40 -9.70 28.27
C ALA A 343 14.22 -8.47 28.63
N ARG A 344 15.55 -8.47 28.38
CA ARG A 344 16.42 -7.34 28.74
C ARG A 344 15.95 -6.03 28.10
N TRP A 345 15.99 -4.94 28.87
CA TRP A 345 15.54 -3.61 28.48
C TRP A 345 14.03 -3.48 28.26
N THR A 346 13.24 -4.45 28.68
CA THR A 346 11.79 -4.39 28.60
C THR A 346 11.18 -4.13 29.98
N MET A 347 9.86 -3.91 30.01
CA MET A 347 9.15 -3.78 31.29
C MET A 347 9.22 -5.03 32.17
N PHE A 348 9.56 -6.19 31.61
CA PHE A 348 9.66 -7.48 32.30
C PHE A 348 11.07 -7.76 32.87
N ASP A 349 12.10 -7.09 32.35
CA ASP A 349 13.46 -7.05 32.89
C ASP A 349 14.04 -5.65 32.73
N ASN A 350 13.85 -4.83 33.74
CA ASN A 350 14.21 -3.42 33.78
C ASN A 350 15.55 -3.14 34.52
N SER A 351 16.34 -4.17 34.77
CA SER A 351 17.60 -4.06 35.54
C SER A 351 18.60 -3.08 34.90
N GLU A 352 18.57 -2.91 33.59
CA GLU A 352 19.40 -1.99 32.82
C GLU A 352 18.58 -0.81 32.22
N GLY A 353 17.35 -0.59 32.70
CA GLY A 353 16.42 0.40 32.19
C GLY A 353 15.38 -0.21 31.25
N VAL A 354 14.33 0.56 30.98
CA VAL A 354 13.24 0.16 30.08
C VAL A 354 13.32 0.99 28.79
N TYR A 355 13.54 0.34 27.68
CA TYR A 355 13.62 0.94 26.35
C TYR A 355 12.56 0.40 25.40
N PHE A 356 12.05 -0.79 25.70
CA PHE A 356 11.07 -1.52 24.90
C PHE A 356 9.91 -1.97 25.77
N VAL A 357 8.74 -2.08 25.18
CA VAL A 357 7.56 -2.62 25.88
C VAL A 357 7.83 -4.06 26.28
N ASP A 358 8.17 -4.90 25.31
CA ASP A 358 8.46 -6.32 25.49
C ASP A 358 9.52 -6.80 24.48
N SER A 359 9.75 -8.11 24.45
CA SER A 359 10.72 -8.71 23.53
C SER A 359 10.31 -8.57 22.06
N TYR A 360 8.99 -8.58 21.77
CA TYR A 360 8.50 -8.41 20.40
C TYR A 360 8.83 -7.02 19.82
N ALA A 361 8.81 -5.98 20.65
CA ALA A 361 9.24 -4.64 20.28
C ALA A 361 10.70 -4.56 19.77
N LYS A 362 11.54 -5.57 20.08
CA LYS A 362 12.93 -5.64 19.62
C LYS A 362 13.08 -6.30 18.24
N LEU A 363 12.00 -6.80 17.66
CA LEU A 363 12.01 -7.45 16.35
C LEU A 363 12.41 -6.47 15.25
N ALA A 364 11.73 -5.32 15.19
CA ALA A 364 11.95 -4.28 14.20
C ALA A 364 11.50 -2.91 14.74
N ALA A 365 12.02 -1.85 14.19
CA ALA A 365 11.69 -0.49 14.62
C ALA A 365 10.18 -0.16 14.47
N GLN A 366 9.52 -0.69 13.44
CA GLN A 366 8.08 -0.56 13.26
C GLN A 366 7.29 -1.29 14.34
N GLU A 367 7.75 -2.48 14.77
CA GLU A 367 7.12 -3.24 15.84
C GLU A 367 7.28 -2.53 17.19
N ASP A 368 8.46 -1.94 17.43
CA ASP A 368 8.71 -1.14 18.64
C ASP A 368 7.70 0.03 18.75
N ARG A 369 7.50 0.76 17.67
CA ARG A 369 6.52 1.85 17.63
C ARG A 369 5.09 1.34 17.77
N ALA A 370 4.74 0.28 17.06
CA ALA A 370 3.41 -0.30 17.13
C ALA A 370 3.08 -0.82 18.53
N ARG A 371 4.05 -1.47 19.22
CA ARG A 371 3.88 -1.92 20.62
C ARG A 371 3.72 -0.75 21.58
N ILE A 372 4.49 0.32 21.43
CA ILE A 372 4.30 1.52 22.25
C ILE A 372 2.87 2.06 22.06
N MET A 373 2.42 2.23 20.83
CA MET A 373 1.07 2.76 20.58
C MET A 373 -0.01 1.83 21.10
N GLU A 374 0.12 0.53 20.90
CA GLU A 374 -0.80 -0.47 21.44
C GLU A 374 -0.98 -0.30 22.94
N TYR A 375 0.11 -0.22 23.69
CA TYR A 375 0.05 -0.13 25.15
C TYR A 375 -0.53 1.22 25.62
N PHE A 376 -0.12 2.33 25.01
CA PHE A 376 -0.65 3.63 25.37
C PHE A 376 -2.12 3.86 24.95
N MET A 377 -2.62 3.06 24.04
CA MET A 377 -4.03 3.08 23.64
C MET A 377 -4.88 2.10 24.45
N ALA A 378 -4.45 0.85 24.61
CA ALA A 378 -5.31 -0.24 25.09
C ALA A 378 -4.94 -0.76 26.51
N HIS A 379 -3.73 -0.46 27.06
CA HIS A 379 -3.22 -1.02 28.29
C HIS A 379 -2.85 0.08 29.31
N GLU A 380 -3.88 0.63 29.99
CA GLU A 380 -3.71 1.84 30.82
C GLU A 380 -2.76 1.65 32.00
N GLU A 381 -2.81 0.49 32.67
CA GLU A 381 -1.99 0.21 33.83
C GLU A 381 -0.52 0.08 33.43
N GLU A 382 -0.22 -0.69 32.40
CA GLU A 382 1.14 -0.89 31.88
C GLU A 382 1.70 0.39 31.28
N ALA A 383 0.88 1.17 30.55
CA ALA A 383 1.27 2.48 30.05
C ALA A 383 1.70 3.43 31.17
N GLY A 384 0.99 3.38 32.33
CA GLY A 384 1.35 4.12 33.54
C GLY A 384 2.70 3.72 34.13
N LEU A 385 3.13 2.48 33.94
CA LEU A 385 4.46 2.00 34.32
C LEU A 385 5.51 2.38 33.26
N LEU A 386 5.21 2.17 31.99
CA LEU A 386 6.11 2.43 30.86
C LEU A 386 6.52 3.89 30.79
N ILE A 387 5.60 4.82 31.03
CA ILE A 387 5.87 6.27 30.95
C ILE A 387 6.87 6.76 32.00
N GLN A 388 7.16 5.98 33.04
CA GLN A 388 8.20 6.30 34.02
C GLN A 388 9.61 6.17 33.41
N SER A 389 9.76 5.45 32.31
CA SER A 389 11.01 5.39 31.55
C SER A 389 11.20 6.65 30.70
N ASP A 390 12.35 7.29 30.85
CA ASP A 390 12.72 8.44 30.01
C ASP A 390 12.86 8.05 28.54
N ALA A 391 13.35 6.84 28.23
CA ALA A 391 13.48 6.36 26.85
C ALA A 391 12.10 6.15 26.21
N ILE A 392 11.17 5.46 26.89
CA ILE A 392 9.80 5.28 26.40
C ILE A 392 9.10 6.63 26.23
N ARG A 393 9.27 7.55 27.19
CA ARG A 393 8.67 8.89 27.10
C ARG A 393 9.20 9.67 25.88
N GLN A 394 10.51 9.58 25.61
CA GLN A 394 11.11 10.22 24.43
C GLN A 394 10.61 9.60 23.14
N LYS A 395 10.52 8.27 23.06
CA LYS A 395 9.96 7.53 21.93
C LYS A 395 8.50 7.96 21.66
N LEU A 396 7.66 7.94 22.69
CA LEU A 396 6.26 8.37 22.57
C LEU A 396 6.15 9.85 22.14
N THR A 397 6.98 10.73 22.71
CA THR A 397 7.03 12.14 22.32
C THR A 397 7.40 12.30 20.84
N TRP A 398 8.38 11.53 20.37
CA TRP A 398 8.76 11.52 18.96
C TRP A 398 7.60 11.09 18.05
N MET A 399 6.90 10.01 18.40
CA MET A 399 5.73 9.52 17.68
C MET A 399 4.60 10.55 17.64
N CYS A 400 4.28 11.17 18.80
CA CYS A 400 3.25 12.21 18.90
C CYS A 400 3.55 13.41 18.01
N ARG A 401 4.81 13.88 18.01
CA ARG A 401 5.26 14.98 17.15
C ARG A 401 5.05 14.63 15.67
N THR A 402 5.49 13.46 15.25
CA THR A 402 5.39 13.01 13.87
C THR A 402 3.93 12.92 13.40
N VAL A 403 3.03 12.40 14.23
CA VAL A 403 1.59 12.42 13.94
C VAL A 403 1.07 13.84 13.77
N ARG A 404 1.43 14.75 14.69
CA ARG A 404 0.96 16.15 14.65
C ARG A 404 1.50 16.96 13.47
N GLU A 405 2.65 16.59 12.95
CA GLU A 405 3.25 17.21 11.75
C GLU A 405 2.58 16.73 10.45
N CYS A 406 2.06 15.51 10.43
CA CYS A 406 1.57 14.85 9.21
C CYS A 406 0.04 14.82 9.08
N PHE A 407 -0.70 14.87 10.19
CA PHE A 407 -2.16 14.83 10.17
C PHE A 407 -2.76 16.19 10.50
N ASP A 408 -4.00 16.42 10.03
CA ASP A 408 -4.77 17.58 10.49
C ASP A 408 -5.23 17.32 11.92
N THR A 409 -4.64 18.04 12.84
CA THR A 409 -4.93 17.95 14.28
C THR A 409 -5.77 19.12 14.80
N ALA A 410 -6.32 19.93 13.87
CA ALA A 410 -7.18 21.04 14.24
C ALA A 410 -8.46 20.53 14.96
N GLY A 411 -8.72 21.06 16.12
CA GLY A 411 -9.88 20.66 16.93
C GLY A 411 -9.69 19.40 17.78
N TRP A 412 -8.55 18.71 17.70
CA TRP A 412 -8.29 17.60 18.62
C TRP A 412 -8.14 18.10 20.06
N GLY A 413 -8.77 17.39 20.98
CA GLY A 413 -8.37 17.46 22.38
C GLY A 413 -7.01 16.78 22.61
N THR A 414 -6.66 16.45 23.85
CA THR A 414 -5.48 15.62 24.13
C THR A 414 -5.78 14.18 23.70
N PRO A 415 -5.12 13.64 22.65
CA PRO A 415 -5.30 12.26 22.25
C PRO A 415 -5.01 11.27 23.38
N ARG A 416 -5.58 10.08 23.30
CA ARG A 416 -5.40 9.04 24.33
C ARG A 416 -3.93 8.76 24.58
N TRP A 417 -3.12 8.62 23.53
CA TRP A 417 -1.68 8.33 23.61
C TRP A 417 -0.83 9.47 24.16
N GLU A 418 -1.35 10.69 24.26
CA GLU A 418 -0.63 11.84 24.83
C GLU A 418 -1.00 12.12 26.30
N LYS A 419 -2.01 11.44 26.84
CA LYS A 419 -2.52 11.77 28.18
C LYS A 419 -1.52 11.58 29.32
N LEU A 420 -0.48 10.77 29.09
CA LEU A 420 0.54 10.49 30.10
C LEU A 420 1.85 11.26 29.86
N LEU A 421 1.98 12.00 28.75
CA LEU A 421 3.09 12.90 28.51
C LEU A 421 2.91 14.19 29.31
#